data_c46be3e895d303ee6f936408cef5054c
#
_entry.id   c46be3e895d303ee6f936408cef5054c
#
_cell.length_a   1.000
_cell.length_b   1.000
_cell.length_c   1.000
_cell.angle_alpha   90.00
_cell.angle_beta   90.00
_cell.angle_gamma   90.00
#
_symmetry.space_group_name_H-M   'P 1'
#
loop_
_entity.id
_entity.type
_entity.pdbx_description
1 polymer ?
#
loop_
_entity_poly.entity_id
_entity_poly.type
_entity_poly.pdbx_seq_one_letter_code
_entity_poly.pdbx_strand_id
1 'polypeptide(L)'
;GAAGDVITVGGDYTGVSGSTYKIDTVLGNDSSTTDNLVVEGNTSGTSTLIVRPAAGSPGAQTIEGIKVIDVAGTSGATFTLASAVQAGAYEYTLFKNGVTDPIDGDWYLRSTLIPVIPTDPATPIYRPGTSNYVSGQTANAEQGFAALGTLHERMNEQQVVSTDKQTWARYYGNTESNNGDSR
;
A
#
# COMPACT_ATOMS: atom_id res chain seq x y z
N GLY A 1 -15.66 11.75 10.73
CA GLY A 1 -15.89 12.98 9.99
C GLY A 1 -15.79 12.74 8.49
N ALA A 2 -16.01 13.75 7.73
CA ALA A 2 -15.69 13.75 6.30
C ALA A 2 -14.28 14.34 6.15
N ALA A 3 -13.53 13.90 5.15
CA ALA A 3 -12.24 14.52 4.81
C ALA A 3 -12.45 15.90 4.16
N GLY A 4 -11.52 16.83 4.37
CA GLY A 4 -11.50 18.15 3.76
C GLY A 4 -11.57 19.30 4.77
N ASP A 5 -11.51 19.02 6.06
CA ASP A 5 -11.45 20.04 7.10
C ASP A 5 -10.05 20.65 7.18
N VAL A 6 -9.95 21.97 7.49
CA VAL A 6 -8.68 22.66 7.66
C VAL A 6 -8.62 23.26 9.05
N ILE A 7 -7.57 22.92 9.80
CA ILE A 7 -7.24 23.57 11.07
C ILE A 7 -6.03 24.45 10.85
N THR A 8 -6.17 25.77 11.11
CA THR A 8 -5.10 26.73 10.98
C THR A 8 -4.60 27.16 12.35
N VAL A 9 -3.29 27.06 12.54
CA VAL A 9 -2.55 27.62 13.68
C VAL A 9 -1.86 28.91 13.22
N GLY A 10 -2.37 30.07 13.62
CA GLY A 10 -1.90 31.41 13.22
C GLY A 10 -0.56 31.83 13.85
N GLY A 11 0.25 30.89 14.31
CA GLY A 11 1.55 31.10 14.94
C GLY A 11 2.35 29.81 15.00
N ASP A 12 3.24 29.71 15.99
CA ASP A 12 4.08 28.53 16.17
C ASP A 12 3.31 27.36 16.75
N TYR A 13 3.63 26.15 16.30
CA TYR A 13 3.11 24.88 16.80
C TYR A 13 4.20 24.15 17.58
N THR A 14 3.92 23.79 18.83
CA THR A 14 4.83 22.97 19.64
C THR A 14 4.12 21.69 20.08
N GLY A 15 4.55 20.56 19.52
CA GLY A 15 4.15 19.25 19.96
C GLY A 15 4.84 18.86 21.27
N VAL A 16 4.05 18.39 22.26
CA VAL A 16 4.59 17.84 23.50
C VAL A 16 4.39 16.33 23.53
N SER A 17 5.08 15.64 24.44
CA SER A 17 4.90 14.18 24.58
C SER A 17 3.43 13.82 24.79
N GLY A 18 2.92 12.91 23.96
CA GLY A 18 1.50 12.51 23.95
C GLY A 18 0.57 13.40 23.13
N SER A 19 1.08 14.46 22.48
CA SER A 19 0.28 15.24 21.53
C SER A 19 -0.20 14.35 20.39
N THR A 20 -1.51 14.40 20.11
CA THR A 20 -2.10 13.66 19.00
C THR A 20 -2.92 14.58 18.12
N TYR A 21 -2.81 14.41 16.81
CA TYR A 21 -3.64 15.06 15.82
C TYR A 21 -4.37 14.01 14.98
N LYS A 22 -5.67 14.17 14.82
CA LYS A 22 -6.50 13.22 14.08
C LYS A 22 -6.97 13.86 12.79
N ILE A 23 -6.84 13.12 11.70
CA ILE A 23 -7.30 13.53 10.36
C ILE A 23 -8.14 12.44 9.71
N ASP A 24 -9.13 12.86 8.94
CA ASP A 24 -9.86 12.02 8.01
C ASP A 24 -9.25 12.23 6.60
N THR A 25 -8.93 11.15 5.91
CA THR A 25 -8.22 11.22 4.63
C THR A 25 -8.80 10.20 3.66
N VAL A 26 -9.12 10.63 2.44
CA VAL A 26 -9.36 9.72 1.32
C VAL A 26 -7.99 9.20 0.87
N LEU A 27 -7.72 7.94 1.10
CA LEU A 27 -6.45 7.32 0.69
C LEU A 27 -6.51 6.92 -0.79
N GLY A 28 -5.96 7.76 -1.64
CA GLY A 28 -5.89 7.63 -3.09
C GLY A 28 -4.58 8.21 -3.63
N ASN A 29 -4.65 8.93 -4.74
CA ASN A 29 -3.50 9.62 -5.34
C ASN A 29 -3.22 10.98 -4.65
N ASP A 30 -2.24 11.73 -5.17
CA ASP A 30 -1.78 13.02 -4.62
C ASP A 30 -2.89 14.09 -4.47
N SER A 31 -3.94 14.02 -5.29
CA SER A 31 -5.07 14.98 -5.25
C SER A 31 -6.23 14.53 -4.37
N SER A 32 -6.01 13.52 -3.53
CA SER A 32 -7.05 13.02 -2.63
C SER A 32 -7.42 14.04 -1.55
N THR A 33 -8.71 14.12 -1.25
CA THR A 33 -9.22 14.99 -0.20
C THR A 33 -8.77 14.51 1.17
N THR A 34 -8.23 15.43 1.98
CA THR A 34 -7.75 15.15 3.33
C THR A 34 -8.03 16.33 4.26
N ASP A 35 -8.14 16.06 5.54
CA ASP A 35 -8.02 17.10 6.54
C ASP A 35 -6.57 17.62 6.55
N ASN A 36 -6.39 18.91 6.75
CA ASN A 36 -5.09 19.55 6.71
C ASN A 36 -4.83 20.38 7.97
N LEU A 37 -3.62 20.25 8.52
CA LEU A 37 -3.10 21.15 9.54
C LEU A 37 -2.21 22.19 8.86
N VAL A 38 -2.63 23.46 8.90
CA VAL A 38 -1.86 24.60 8.40
C VAL A 38 -1.22 25.31 9.56
N VAL A 39 0.09 25.43 9.57
CA VAL A 39 0.86 26.18 10.59
C VAL A 39 1.53 27.37 9.92
N GLU A 40 1.07 28.58 10.26
CA GLU A 40 1.61 29.82 9.69
C GLU A 40 2.98 30.22 10.27
N GLY A 41 3.35 29.65 11.41
CA GLY A 41 4.64 29.85 12.07
C GLY A 41 5.56 28.65 11.97
N ASN A 42 6.43 28.50 12.98
CA ASN A 42 7.37 27.40 13.07
C ASN A 42 6.76 26.18 13.76
N THR A 43 7.30 25.00 13.48
CA THR A 43 6.92 23.79 14.22
C THR A 43 8.09 23.24 15.03
N SER A 44 7.80 22.68 16.22
CA SER A 44 8.80 22.07 17.10
C SER A 44 8.21 20.91 17.92
N GLY A 45 9.09 20.12 18.54
CA GLY A 45 8.69 19.01 19.40
C GLY A 45 8.21 17.76 18.63
N THR A 46 7.35 16.97 19.24
CA THR A 46 6.88 15.68 18.68
C THR A 46 5.38 15.55 18.80
N SER A 47 4.74 14.97 17.77
CA SER A 47 3.30 14.69 17.76
C SER A 47 3.00 13.42 17.00
N THR A 48 1.94 12.73 17.41
CA THR A 48 1.47 11.52 16.74
C THR A 48 0.26 11.84 15.86
N LEU A 49 0.35 11.48 14.60
CA LEU A 49 -0.73 11.62 13.63
C LEU A 49 -1.56 10.35 13.58
N ILE A 50 -2.86 10.50 13.82
CA ILE A 50 -3.84 9.43 13.69
C ILE A 50 -4.61 9.66 12.40
N VAL A 51 -4.36 8.84 11.39
CA VAL A 51 -5.06 8.91 10.11
C VAL A 51 -6.24 7.95 10.14
N ARG A 52 -7.42 8.44 9.84
CA ARG A 52 -8.64 7.65 9.65
C ARG A 52 -8.98 7.62 8.16
N PRO A 53 -8.89 6.46 7.52
CA PRO A 53 -9.30 6.36 6.12
C PRO A 53 -10.78 6.73 5.97
N ALA A 54 -11.06 7.71 5.12
CA ALA A 54 -12.42 8.08 4.77
C ALA A 54 -13.09 6.96 3.95
N ALA A 55 -14.41 6.87 4.04
CA ALA A 55 -15.18 5.89 3.26
C ALA A 55 -14.92 6.08 1.76
N GLY A 56 -14.75 4.98 1.03
CA GLY A 56 -14.47 5.00 -0.40
C GLY A 56 -13.01 5.25 -0.74
N SER A 57 -12.07 5.15 0.20
CA SER A 57 -10.62 5.21 -0.08
C SER A 57 -10.22 4.10 -1.06
N PRO A 58 -9.86 4.42 -2.32
CA PRO A 58 -9.60 3.39 -3.34
C PRO A 58 -8.26 2.69 -3.15
N GLY A 59 -7.32 3.34 -2.50
CA GLY A 59 -5.91 2.97 -2.51
C GLY A 59 -5.30 3.17 -3.89
N ALA A 60 -4.32 4.07 -4.00
CA ALA A 60 -3.62 4.33 -5.25
C ALA A 60 -2.16 4.69 -4.98
N GLN A 61 -1.36 4.61 -6.03
CA GLN A 61 0.01 5.04 -5.99
C GLN A 61 0.08 6.57 -5.96
N THR A 62 0.92 7.11 -5.09
CA THR A 62 1.24 8.54 -5.01
C THR A 62 2.60 8.81 -5.65
N ILE A 63 2.81 10.05 -6.08
CA ILE A 63 4.11 10.57 -6.57
C ILE A 63 4.65 11.58 -5.56
N GLU A 64 3.96 12.70 -5.39
CA GLU A 64 4.30 13.74 -4.40
C GLU A 64 3.84 13.34 -3.00
N GLY A 65 2.66 12.77 -2.90
CA GLY A 65 1.98 12.40 -1.68
C GLY A 65 0.77 13.28 -1.38
N ILE A 66 -0.09 12.82 -0.48
CA ILE A 66 -1.23 13.57 0.02
C ILE A 66 -0.71 14.51 1.11
N LYS A 67 -0.72 15.83 0.89
CA LYS A 67 -0.26 16.81 1.87
C LYS A 67 -1.24 16.90 3.04
N VAL A 68 -0.78 16.55 4.24
CA VAL A 68 -1.58 16.51 5.47
C VAL A 68 -1.19 17.56 6.49
N ILE A 69 0.03 18.11 6.39
CA ILE A 69 0.49 19.23 7.23
C ILE A 69 1.24 20.21 6.33
N ASP A 70 0.87 21.47 6.40
CA ASP A 70 1.45 22.60 5.69
C ASP A 70 2.15 23.52 6.69
N VAL A 71 3.44 23.82 6.51
CA VAL A 71 4.26 24.61 7.45
C VAL A 71 4.89 25.79 6.72
N ALA A 72 4.39 26.98 6.97
CA ALA A 72 4.91 28.21 6.34
C ALA A 72 6.28 28.63 6.89
N GLY A 73 6.59 28.27 8.13
CA GLY A 73 7.86 28.59 8.78
C GLY A 73 8.87 27.45 8.80
N THR A 74 9.74 27.45 9.81
CA THR A 74 10.71 26.36 9.99
C THR A 74 10.02 25.09 10.52
N SER A 75 10.11 24.00 9.79
CA SER A 75 9.53 22.71 10.16
C SER A 75 10.51 21.92 11.05
N GLY A 76 10.53 22.21 12.35
CA GLY A 76 11.39 21.54 13.34
C GLY A 76 10.69 20.39 14.09
N ALA A 77 9.37 20.25 13.98
CA ALA A 77 8.65 19.16 14.62
C ALA A 77 8.91 17.81 13.95
N THR A 78 8.71 16.74 14.72
CA THR A 78 8.66 15.35 14.22
C THR A 78 7.24 14.83 14.37
N PHE A 79 6.63 14.45 13.26
CA PHE A 79 5.35 13.77 13.25
C PHE A 79 5.54 12.28 12.95
N THR A 80 4.80 11.43 13.66
CA THR A 80 4.83 9.97 13.49
C THR A 80 3.42 9.43 13.34
N LEU A 81 3.24 8.36 12.56
CA LEU A 81 1.94 7.69 12.47
C LEU A 81 1.68 6.85 13.73
N ALA A 82 0.44 6.88 14.21
CA ALA A 82 0.00 6.06 15.34
C ALA A 82 -0.12 4.56 14.97
N SER A 83 -0.42 4.27 13.74
CA SER A 83 -0.63 2.91 13.22
C SER A 83 -0.40 2.88 11.71
N ALA A 84 -0.30 1.67 11.16
CA ALA A 84 -0.25 1.47 9.70
C ALA A 84 -1.50 2.05 9.03
N VAL A 85 -1.30 2.79 7.94
CA VAL A 85 -2.34 3.46 7.15
C VAL A 85 -2.44 2.74 5.82
N GLN A 86 -3.55 2.05 5.56
CA GLN A 86 -3.68 1.16 4.42
C GLN A 86 -4.99 1.37 3.68
N ALA A 87 -4.94 1.33 2.34
CA ALA A 87 -6.13 1.30 1.48
C ALA A 87 -5.81 0.53 0.19
N GLY A 88 -6.77 -0.26 -0.29
CA GLY A 88 -6.55 -1.13 -1.44
C GLY A 88 -5.35 -2.06 -1.22
N ALA A 89 -4.43 -2.06 -2.17
CA ALA A 89 -3.17 -2.84 -2.11
C ALA A 89 -2.01 -2.06 -1.45
N TYR A 90 -2.20 -0.79 -1.10
CA TYR A 90 -1.12 0.11 -0.72
C TYR A 90 -1.07 0.37 0.79
N GLU A 91 0.15 0.65 1.27
CA GLU A 91 0.41 1.22 2.58
C GLU A 91 0.96 2.64 2.41
N TYR A 92 0.42 3.57 3.19
CA TYR A 92 0.82 4.98 3.18
C TYR A 92 1.70 5.28 4.38
N THR A 93 2.87 5.81 4.13
CA THR A 93 3.85 6.22 5.13
C THR A 93 3.97 7.74 5.16
N LEU A 94 4.24 8.31 6.33
CA LEU A 94 4.41 9.74 6.51
C LEU A 94 5.85 10.17 6.19
N PHE A 95 5.99 11.10 5.27
CA PHE A 95 7.27 11.69 4.87
C PHE A 95 7.25 13.20 5.09
N LYS A 96 8.38 13.74 5.52
CA LYS A 96 8.63 15.16 5.53
C LYS A 96 9.20 15.60 4.19
N ASN A 97 8.82 16.77 3.73
CA ASN A 97 9.15 17.40 2.46
C ASN A 97 8.53 16.72 1.22
N GLY A 98 8.31 17.53 0.20
CA GLY A 98 7.86 17.11 -1.11
C GLY A 98 8.92 16.28 -1.86
N VAL A 99 8.51 15.67 -2.98
CA VAL A 99 9.43 15.05 -3.95
C VAL A 99 9.98 16.11 -4.89
N THR A 100 9.11 17.02 -5.35
CA THR A 100 9.48 18.13 -6.22
C THR A 100 10.16 19.27 -5.45
N ASP A 101 9.78 19.47 -4.20
CA ASP A 101 10.44 20.42 -3.29
C ASP A 101 10.93 19.69 -2.02
N PRO A 102 12.19 19.26 -1.99
CA PRO A 102 12.73 18.49 -0.88
C PRO A 102 13.04 19.30 0.38
N ILE A 103 12.68 20.61 0.41
CA ILE A 103 12.93 21.51 1.52
C ILE A 103 11.69 22.33 1.92
N ASP A 104 10.49 22.00 1.42
CA ASP A 104 9.26 22.74 1.71
C ASP A 104 8.84 22.69 3.19
N GLY A 105 9.29 21.69 3.93
CA GLY A 105 8.96 21.53 5.35
C GLY A 105 7.60 20.88 5.62
N ASP A 106 6.83 20.62 4.61
CA ASP A 106 5.50 20.01 4.69
C ASP A 106 5.54 18.50 4.93
N TRP A 107 4.40 17.93 5.29
CA TRP A 107 4.30 16.50 5.56
C TRP A 107 3.25 15.82 4.68
N TYR A 108 3.65 14.70 4.11
CA TYR A 108 2.91 13.98 3.07
C TYR A 108 2.71 12.51 3.42
N LEU A 109 1.51 11.99 3.15
CA LEU A 109 1.27 10.55 3.12
C LEU A 109 1.60 10.01 1.74
N ARG A 110 2.58 9.09 1.64
CA ARG A 110 3.00 8.46 0.38
C ARG A 110 2.85 6.96 0.43
N SER A 111 2.43 6.42 -0.70
CA SER A 111 2.38 4.98 -0.97
C SER A 111 3.53 4.52 -1.88
N THR A 112 4.55 5.36 -2.06
CA THR A 112 5.76 5.07 -2.84
C THR A 112 7.01 5.47 -2.09
N LEU A 113 8.09 4.71 -2.30
CA LEU A 113 9.43 5.09 -1.89
C LEU A 113 10.07 5.91 -3.01
N ILE A 114 10.71 7.02 -2.64
CA ILE A 114 11.50 7.81 -3.58
C ILE A 114 12.79 7.03 -3.86
N PRO A 115 13.13 6.73 -5.12
CA PRO A 115 14.37 6.04 -5.43
C PRO A 115 15.57 6.93 -5.07
N VAL A 116 16.62 6.31 -4.55
CA VAL A 116 17.89 7.00 -4.23
C VAL A 116 18.58 7.50 -5.49
N ILE A 117 18.33 6.84 -6.63
CA ILE A 117 18.82 7.21 -7.95
C ILE A 117 17.65 7.81 -8.73
N PRO A 118 17.71 9.08 -9.16
CA PRO A 118 16.59 9.75 -9.84
C PRO A 118 16.11 9.08 -11.15
N THR A 119 16.90 8.18 -11.72
CA THR A 119 16.56 7.43 -12.94
C THR A 119 15.74 6.16 -12.66
N ASP A 120 15.67 5.73 -11.41
CA ASP A 120 14.91 4.54 -11.07
C ASP A 120 13.43 4.87 -10.89
N PRO A 121 12.51 3.97 -11.28
CA PRO A 121 11.09 4.19 -11.05
C PRO A 121 10.76 4.19 -9.56
N ALA A 122 9.83 5.04 -9.14
CA ALA A 122 9.33 5.04 -7.77
C ALA A 122 8.74 3.67 -7.42
N THR A 123 9.14 3.12 -6.28
CA THR A 123 8.72 1.78 -5.86
C THR A 123 7.47 1.89 -4.98
N PRO A 124 6.35 1.25 -5.36
CA PRO A 124 5.14 1.23 -4.53
C PRO A 124 5.36 0.55 -3.19
N ILE A 125 4.77 1.10 -2.14
CA ILE A 125 4.70 0.46 -0.82
C ILE A 125 3.40 -0.33 -0.77
N TYR A 126 3.50 -1.65 -0.87
CA TYR A 126 2.34 -2.53 -0.76
C TYR A 126 2.10 -2.93 0.70
N ARG A 127 0.83 -3.02 1.07
CA ARG A 127 0.46 -3.55 2.39
C ARG A 127 0.91 -5.01 2.54
N PRO A 128 1.26 -5.44 3.75
CA PRO A 128 1.59 -6.83 4.03
C PRO A 128 0.48 -7.78 3.55
N GLY A 129 0.85 -8.88 2.90
CA GLY A 129 -0.08 -9.88 2.38
C GLY A 129 -0.54 -9.69 0.94
N THR A 130 -0.27 -8.55 0.28
CA THR A 130 -0.62 -8.36 -1.14
C THR A 130 0.03 -9.41 -2.03
N SER A 131 1.27 -9.80 -1.77
CA SER A 131 1.98 -10.87 -2.48
C SER A 131 1.28 -12.23 -2.37
N ASN A 132 0.66 -12.53 -1.24
CA ASN A 132 -0.05 -13.80 -1.03
C ASN A 132 -1.31 -13.92 -1.90
N TYR A 133 -1.99 -12.80 -2.18
CA TYR A 133 -3.15 -12.81 -3.07
C TYR A 133 -2.74 -13.06 -4.52
N VAL A 134 -1.63 -12.49 -4.97
CA VAL A 134 -1.12 -12.67 -6.33
C VAL A 134 -0.64 -14.11 -6.54
N SER A 135 0.19 -14.62 -5.62
CA SER A 135 0.71 -16.00 -5.70
C SER A 135 -0.39 -17.06 -5.55
N GLY A 136 -1.41 -16.80 -4.74
CA GLY A 136 -2.55 -17.72 -4.59
C GLY A 136 -3.36 -17.88 -5.87
N GLN A 137 -3.55 -16.81 -6.64
CA GLN A 137 -4.24 -16.90 -7.94
C GLN A 137 -3.43 -17.68 -8.97
N THR A 138 -2.11 -17.49 -9.03
CA THR A 138 -1.22 -18.21 -9.92
C THR A 138 -1.21 -19.70 -9.58
N ALA A 139 -1.07 -20.05 -8.30
CA ALA A 139 -1.09 -21.43 -7.84
C ALA A 139 -2.41 -22.14 -8.17
N ASN A 140 -3.55 -21.46 -8.00
CA ASN A 140 -4.86 -22.00 -8.36
C ASN A 140 -4.99 -22.25 -9.88
N ALA A 141 -4.47 -21.33 -10.71
CA ALA A 141 -4.47 -21.50 -12.16
C ALA A 141 -3.60 -22.69 -12.58
N GLU A 142 -2.40 -22.82 -12.02
CA GLU A 142 -1.48 -23.93 -12.30
C GLU A 142 -2.06 -25.27 -11.87
N GLN A 143 -2.72 -25.35 -10.71
CA GLN A 143 -3.45 -26.56 -10.28
C GLN A 143 -4.59 -26.90 -11.23
N GLY A 144 -5.31 -25.90 -11.73
CA GLY A 144 -6.36 -26.09 -12.73
C GLY A 144 -5.81 -26.69 -14.04
N PHE A 145 -4.70 -26.18 -14.53
CA PHE A 145 -4.05 -26.71 -15.73
C PHE A 145 -3.46 -28.11 -15.51
N ALA A 146 -2.85 -28.36 -14.35
CA ALA A 146 -2.34 -29.70 -13.99
C ALA A 146 -3.48 -30.74 -13.89
N ALA A 147 -4.64 -30.32 -13.38
CA ALA A 147 -5.80 -31.20 -13.28
C ALA A 147 -6.42 -31.55 -14.64
N LEU A 148 -6.33 -30.63 -15.62
CA LEU A 148 -6.87 -30.88 -16.97
C LEU A 148 -6.06 -31.95 -17.75
N GLY A 149 -4.76 -32.08 -17.47
CA GLY A 149 -3.86 -32.95 -18.21
C GLY A 149 -3.72 -32.54 -19.68
N THR A 150 -2.83 -33.21 -20.38
CA THR A 150 -2.72 -33.01 -21.83
C THR A 150 -3.78 -33.78 -22.57
N LEU A 151 -4.20 -33.28 -23.73
CA LEU A 151 -5.16 -33.99 -24.59
C LEU A 151 -4.64 -35.42 -24.94
N HIS A 152 -3.34 -35.56 -25.08
CA HIS A 152 -2.67 -36.83 -25.37
C HIS A 152 -2.81 -37.85 -24.22
N GLU A 153 -2.67 -37.38 -22.97
CA GLU A 153 -2.87 -38.24 -21.80
C GLU A 153 -4.32 -38.69 -21.64
N ARG A 154 -5.25 -37.83 -22.03
CA ARG A 154 -6.69 -38.13 -21.98
C ARG A 154 -7.14 -39.06 -23.12
N MET A 155 -6.52 -38.95 -24.29
CA MET A 155 -6.89 -39.76 -25.47
C MET A 155 -6.17 -41.13 -25.53
N ASN A 156 -5.01 -41.23 -24.90
CA ASN A 156 -4.28 -42.51 -24.91
C ASN A 156 -4.96 -43.62 -24.08
N GLU A 157 -5.82 -43.23 -23.13
CA GLU A 157 -6.62 -44.17 -22.34
C GLU A 157 -7.87 -44.68 -23.09
N GLN A 158 -8.26 -44.06 -24.20
CA GLN A 158 -9.44 -44.48 -24.99
C GLN A 158 -9.13 -45.50 -26.06
N GLN A 159 -7.87 -45.89 -26.28
CA GLN A 159 -7.51 -46.87 -27.33
C GLN A 159 -7.46 -48.32 -26.89
N VAL A 160 -7.84 -48.61 -25.66
CA VAL A 160 -8.04 -50.02 -25.24
C VAL A 160 -9.50 -50.38 -25.44
N VAL A 161 -9.81 -50.95 -26.59
CA VAL A 161 -11.11 -51.59 -26.85
C VAL A 161 -11.17 -52.87 -26.01
N SER A 162 -11.58 -52.72 -24.76
CA SER A 162 -11.97 -53.82 -23.89
C SER A 162 -13.46 -53.71 -23.61
N THR A 163 -14.17 -54.81 -23.81
CA THR A 163 -15.60 -54.92 -23.52
C THR A 163 -15.90 -54.97 -22.02
N ASP A 164 -14.92 -54.99 -21.18
CA ASP A 164 -15.08 -54.99 -19.73
C ASP A 164 -15.04 -53.56 -19.16
N LYS A 165 -15.93 -53.28 -18.20
CA LYS A 165 -15.99 -51.99 -17.48
C LYS A 165 -14.70 -51.78 -16.70
N GLN A 166 -13.88 -50.85 -17.13
CA GLN A 166 -12.67 -50.45 -16.43
C GLN A 166 -12.94 -49.20 -15.57
N THR A 167 -12.54 -49.29 -14.31
CA THR A 167 -12.54 -48.14 -13.39
C THR A 167 -11.12 -47.67 -13.26
N TRP A 168 -10.88 -46.37 -13.49
CA TRP A 168 -9.56 -45.76 -13.32
C TRP A 168 -9.60 -44.73 -12.21
N ALA A 169 -8.50 -44.58 -11.50
CA ALA A 169 -8.29 -43.52 -10.51
C ALA A 169 -6.94 -42.85 -10.76
N ARG A 170 -6.91 -41.55 -10.73
CA ARG A 170 -5.69 -40.77 -10.90
C ARG A 170 -5.34 -40.03 -9.61
N TYR A 171 -4.12 -40.17 -9.16
CA TYR A 171 -3.57 -39.46 -8.03
C TYR A 171 -2.67 -38.32 -8.54
N TYR A 172 -2.87 -37.10 -8.02
CA TYR A 172 -2.05 -35.94 -8.35
C TYR A 172 -1.24 -35.54 -7.11
N GLY A 173 0.06 -35.37 -7.28
CA GLY A 173 0.94 -34.75 -6.32
C GLY A 173 1.83 -33.75 -7.04
N ASN A 174 1.80 -32.48 -6.63
CA ASN A 174 2.73 -31.47 -7.10
C ASN A 174 3.53 -30.95 -5.92
N THR A 175 4.85 -30.85 -6.09
CA THR A 175 5.75 -30.23 -5.08
C THR A 175 6.23 -28.92 -5.68
N GLU A 176 5.69 -27.81 -5.21
CA GLU A 176 6.20 -26.48 -5.56
C GLU A 176 7.25 -26.04 -4.56
N SER A 177 8.41 -25.63 -5.07
CA SER A 177 9.43 -24.92 -4.30
C SER A 177 9.28 -23.43 -4.54
N ASN A 178 8.63 -22.75 -3.62
CA ASN A 178 8.51 -21.30 -3.64
C ASN A 178 9.76 -20.69 -3.00
N ASN A 179 10.73 -20.30 -3.82
CA ASN A 179 11.87 -19.52 -3.37
C ASN A 179 11.43 -18.05 -3.25
N GLY A 180 10.82 -17.70 -2.12
CA GLY A 180 10.52 -16.32 -1.77
C GLY A 180 11.81 -15.56 -1.54
N ASP A 181 12.26 -14.79 -2.53
CA ASP A 181 13.35 -13.84 -2.38
C ASP A 181 12.83 -12.67 -1.53
N SER A 182 13.08 -12.75 -0.24
CA SER A 182 12.87 -11.64 0.69
C SER A 182 14.08 -10.71 0.60
N ARG A 183 13.94 -9.63 -0.16
CA ARG A 183 14.79 -8.45 -0.11
C ARG A 183 14.01 -7.26 0.36
#